data_5f5944937f5bfb9e4be9d48ff03394b4
#
_entry.id   5f5944937f5bfb9e4be9d48ff03394b4
#
_cell.length_a   1.000
_cell.length_b   1.000
_cell.length_c   1.000
_cell.angle_alpha   90.00
_cell.angle_beta   90.00
_cell.angle_gamma   90.00
#
_symmetry.space_group_name_H-M   'P 1'
#
loop_
_entity.id
_entity.type
_entity.pdbx_description
1 polymer ?
#
loop_
_entity_poly.entity_id
_entity_poly.type
_entity_poly.pdbx_seq_one_letter_code
_entity_poly.pdbx_strand_id
1 'polypeptide(L)'
;MKIKIIIPLILLVVFIGVSFQKLQEKPVLYIIGDSTVQNGSGKGADSLWGWGSFLNLYLNTDKIEIQNHAKGGRSSRTFITEGRWDSIMKTIKKGDYVLMQFGHNDGGELADTLRARGTIKGIGNESKDIYNPIRKVNETVYTYGYYMRKYANEAKAKGAIPIIVSPIPRNTFNEKGKIEKDQYGIWAQEVAKQTGAYFIDLNEMVIEKYEQMGQEKVKGYFPKDHTHTNEAGAILNAELVTKGIKKLKNCELKNYIK
;
A
#
# COMPACT_ATOMS: atom_id res chain seq x y z
N MET A 1 69.64 -54.81 23.08
CA MET A 1 68.87 -54.20 21.99
C MET A 1 67.57 -53.59 22.57
N LYS A 2 67.50 -52.27 22.79
CA LYS A 2 66.34 -51.62 23.42
C LYS A 2 65.45 -51.04 22.31
N ILE A 3 64.26 -51.60 22.15
CA ILE A 3 63.27 -51.15 21.17
C ILE A 3 62.53 -49.90 21.76
N LYS A 4 62.70 -48.73 21.13
CA LYS A 4 61.96 -47.54 21.45
C LYS A 4 60.67 -47.57 20.65
N ILE A 5 59.53 -47.70 21.37
CA ILE A 5 58.20 -47.56 20.79
C ILE A 5 57.88 -46.09 20.77
N ILE A 6 57.73 -45.49 19.56
CA ILE A 6 57.25 -44.11 19.32
C ILE A 6 55.74 -44.21 19.08
N ILE A 7 54.93 -43.68 20.03
CA ILE A 7 53.51 -43.58 19.89
C ILE A 7 53.22 -42.25 19.16
N PRO A 8 52.61 -42.28 17.98
CA PRO A 8 52.21 -41.02 17.33
C PRO A 8 50.98 -40.40 18.04
N LEU A 9 51.13 -39.17 18.54
CA LEU A 9 50.08 -38.36 19.12
C LEU A 9 49.19 -37.87 17.97
N ILE A 10 48.01 -38.47 17.76
CA ILE A 10 47.00 -38.00 16.81
C ILE A 10 46.27 -36.84 17.46
N LEU A 11 46.54 -35.64 17.00
CA LEU A 11 45.79 -34.41 17.38
C LEU A 11 44.44 -34.43 16.66
N LEU A 12 43.36 -34.75 17.39
CA LEU A 12 42.00 -34.68 16.90
C LEU A 12 41.54 -33.21 16.94
N VAL A 13 41.62 -32.51 15.81
CA VAL A 13 41.06 -31.15 15.67
C VAL A 13 39.56 -31.25 15.50
N VAL A 14 38.81 -31.03 16.57
CA VAL A 14 37.33 -30.92 16.53
C VAL A 14 36.99 -29.55 15.98
N PHE A 15 36.59 -29.46 14.70
CA PHE A 15 35.98 -28.28 14.12
C PHE A 15 34.55 -28.11 14.69
N ILE A 16 34.40 -27.27 15.71
CA ILE A 16 33.05 -26.81 16.15
C ILE A 16 32.57 -25.83 15.10
N GLY A 17 31.78 -26.30 14.14
CA GLY A 17 31.07 -25.46 13.19
C GLY A 17 30.01 -24.70 13.92
N VAL A 18 30.30 -23.44 14.34
CA VAL A 18 29.29 -22.50 14.80
C VAL A 18 28.48 -22.09 13.59
N SER A 19 27.36 -22.75 13.37
CA SER A 19 26.36 -22.36 12.38
C SER A 19 25.75 -21.06 12.87
N PHE A 20 26.21 -19.92 12.35
CA PHE A 20 25.52 -18.64 12.51
C PHE A 20 24.20 -18.77 11.75
N GLN A 21 23.15 -19.15 12.44
CA GLN A 21 21.79 -19.04 11.94
C GLN A 21 21.53 -17.54 11.75
N LYS A 22 21.66 -17.06 10.51
CA LYS A 22 21.32 -15.68 10.15
C LYS A 22 19.87 -15.49 10.55
N LEU A 23 19.61 -14.69 11.59
CA LEU A 23 18.26 -14.30 11.97
C LEU A 23 17.58 -13.81 10.69
N GLN A 24 16.56 -14.52 10.25
CA GLN A 24 15.83 -14.17 9.05
C GLN A 24 15.12 -12.85 9.38
N GLU A 25 15.56 -11.75 8.74
CA GLU A 25 14.94 -10.45 8.90
C GLU A 25 13.46 -10.60 8.54
N LYS A 26 12.59 -10.01 9.37
CA LYS A 26 11.14 -9.97 9.09
C LYS A 26 10.92 -9.25 7.76
N PRO A 27 10.04 -9.73 6.88
CA PRO A 27 9.65 -8.95 5.73
C PRO A 27 8.92 -7.70 6.18
N VAL A 28 9.00 -6.65 5.37
CA VAL A 28 8.32 -5.38 5.60
C VAL A 28 7.08 -5.30 4.72
N LEU A 29 5.96 -4.90 5.27
CA LEU A 29 4.77 -4.46 4.56
C LEU A 29 4.80 -2.94 4.48
N TYR A 30 5.24 -2.42 3.34
CA TYR A 30 5.13 -0.99 3.02
C TYR A 30 3.70 -0.68 2.57
N ILE A 31 3.09 0.31 3.20
CA ILE A 31 1.76 0.79 2.83
C ILE A 31 1.93 2.19 2.26
N ILE A 32 1.49 2.41 1.02
CA ILE A 32 1.52 3.71 0.37
C ILE A 32 0.12 4.12 -0.08
N GLY A 33 -0.14 5.43 -0.08
CA GLY A 33 -1.47 5.94 -0.44
C GLY A 33 -1.69 7.39 0.02
N ASP A 34 -2.96 7.74 0.05
CA ASP A 34 -3.45 9.08 0.40
C ASP A 34 -4.03 9.17 1.85
N SER A 35 -4.88 10.18 2.10
CA SER A 35 -5.49 10.41 3.42
C SER A 35 -6.43 9.30 3.87
N THR A 36 -7.01 8.54 2.96
CA THR A 36 -7.89 7.41 3.31
C THR A 36 -7.12 6.20 3.81
N VAL A 37 -5.82 6.15 3.53
CA VAL A 37 -4.87 5.15 4.03
C VAL A 37 -4.19 5.64 5.30
N GLN A 38 -3.77 6.92 5.34
CA GLN A 38 -3.27 7.59 6.54
C GLN A 38 -3.63 9.06 6.53
N ASN A 39 -4.50 9.48 7.45
CA ASN A 39 -4.84 10.89 7.61
C ASN A 39 -3.92 11.58 8.61
N GLY A 40 -3.51 12.80 8.32
CA GLY A 40 -2.62 13.59 9.18
C GLY A 40 -1.34 12.82 9.56
N SER A 41 -1.12 12.65 10.85
CA SER A 41 -0.01 11.85 11.42
C SER A 41 -0.37 10.37 11.63
N GLY A 42 -1.59 9.94 11.26
CA GLY A 42 -2.10 8.60 11.56
C GLY A 42 -2.51 8.40 13.02
N LYS A 43 -2.71 9.49 13.77
CA LYS A 43 -3.06 9.47 15.20
C LYS A 43 -4.43 10.13 15.48
N GLY A 44 -5.34 10.14 14.50
CA GLY A 44 -6.71 10.63 14.67
C GLY A 44 -6.83 12.15 14.76
N ALA A 45 -5.92 12.91 14.17
CA ALA A 45 -6.06 14.35 14.07
C ALA A 45 -7.41 14.70 13.43
N ASP A 46 -8.15 15.63 14.04
CA ASP A 46 -9.50 16.01 13.61
C ASP A 46 -10.53 14.88 13.65
N SER A 47 -10.32 13.84 14.43
CA SER A 47 -11.14 12.63 14.47
C SER A 47 -11.19 11.83 13.16
N LEU A 48 -10.25 12.07 12.25
CA LEU A 48 -10.16 11.41 10.95
C LEU A 48 -9.01 10.41 10.92
N TRP A 49 -9.28 9.24 10.34
CA TRP A 49 -8.34 8.12 10.29
C TRP A 49 -8.30 7.50 8.88
N GLY A 50 -7.17 6.93 8.54
CA GLY A 50 -7.02 6.06 7.37
C GLY A 50 -6.86 4.59 7.79
N TRP A 51 -7.34 3.66 6.97
CA TRP A 51 -7.37 2.24 7.28
C TRP A 51 -5.98 1.63 7.51
N GLY A 52 -4.94 2.15 6.88
CA GLY A 52 -3.58 1.65 7.04
C GLY A 52 -3.03 1.81 8.47
N SER A 53 -3.63 2.69 9.28
CA SER A 53 -3.25 2.87 10.69
C SER A 53 -3.69 1.70 11.59
N PHE A 54 -4.55 0.80 11.10
CA PHE A 54 -5.15 -0.27 11.89
C PHE A 54 -4.81 -1.69 11.41
N LEU A 55 -3.95 -1.86 10.40
CA LEU A 55 -3.56 -3.20 9.95
C LEU A 55 -2.80 -4.00 11.01
N ASN A 56 -2.14 -3.34 11.95
CA ASN A 56 -1.49 -3.99 13.08
C ASN A 56 -2.46 -4.72 14.02
N LEU A 57 -3.76 -4.39 13.98
CA LEU A 57 -4.78 -5.13 14.72
C LEU A 57 -4.96 -6.56 14.17
N TYR A 58 -4.74 -6.75 12.89
CA TYR A 58 -5.05 -7.97 12.13
C TYR A 58 -3.83 -8.76 11.69
N LEU A 59 -2.65 -8.12 11.61
CA LEU A 59 -1.40 -8.78 11.21
C LEU A 59 -0.50 -9.03 12.41
N ASN A 60 0.20 -10.16 12.38
CA ASN A 60 1.16 -10.55 13.42
C ASN A 60 2.47 -9.77 13.28
N THR A 61 2.60 -8.69 14.03
CA THR A 61 3.78 -7.81 14.02
C THR A 61 5.06 -8.46 14.56
N ASP A 62 4.96 -9.65 15.18
CA ASP A 62 6.15 -10.43 15.55
C ASP A 62 6.79 -11.10 14.35
N LYS A 63 6.02 -11.30 13.24
CA LYS A 63 6.46 -11.99 12.03
C LYS A 63 6.64 -11.08 10.82
N ILE A 64 5.99 -9.92 10.78
CA ILE A 64 6.07 -8.93 9.70
C ILE A 64 6.15 -7.53 10.30
N GLU A 65 7.00 -6.68 9.74
CA GLU A 65 7.04 -5.25 10.08
C GLU A 65 6.01 -4.50 9.22
N ILE A 66 5.28 -3.54 9.79
CA ILE A 66 4.32 -2.72 9.06
C ILE A 66 4.82 -1.27 9.06
N GLN A 67 5.06 -0.72 7.87
CA GLN A 67 5.47 0.66 7.67
C GLN A 67 4.42 1.39 6.83
N ASN A 68 3.63 2.26 7.47
CA ASN A 68 2.64 3.09 6.77
C ASN A 68 3.28 4.43 6.36
N HIS A 69 3.62 4.54 5.08
CA HIS A 69 4.19 5.73 4.45
C HIS A 69 3.14 6.60 3.72
N ALA A 70 1.86 6.20 3.74
CA ALA A 70 0.80 6.97 3.11
C ALA A 70 0.76 8.40 3.64
N LYS A 71 0.36 9.35 2.79
CA LYS A 71 0.34 10.77 3.14
C LYS A 71 -0.91 11.45 2.58
N GLY A 72 -1.66 12.06 3.47
CA GLY A 72 -2.86 12.80 3.11
C GLY A 72 -2.64 13.83 2.00
N GLY A 73 -3.58 13.93 1.07
CA GLY A 73 -3.55 14.85 -0.05
C GLY A 73 -2.68 14.44 -1.24
N ARG A 74 -1.97 13.31 -1.20
CA ARG A 74 -1.10 12.86 -2.30
C ARG A 74 -1.89 12.02 -3.29
N SER A 75 -1.64 12.30 -4.56
CA SER A 75 -2.04 11.46 -5.69
C SER A 75 -0.95 10.42 -5.99
N SER A 76 -1.22 9.51 -6.90
CA SER A 76 -0.21 8.57 -7.41
C SER A 76 1.00 9.30 -8.00
N ARG A 77 0.81 10.47 -8.64
CA ARG A 77 1.87 11.33 -9.16
C ARG A 77 2.65 12.01 -8.04
N THR A 78 1.97 12.76 -7.15
CA THR A 78 2.66 13.63 -6.19
C THR A 78 3.42 12.83 -5.14
N PHE A 79 3.03 11.62 -4.83
CA PHE A 79 3.80 10.75 -3.95
C PHE A 79 5.18 10.38 -4.55
N ILE A 80 5.28 10.28 -5.89
CA ILE A 80 6.56 10.11 -6.61
C ILE A 80 7.33 11.43 -6.67
N THR A 81 6.67 12.49 -7.14
CA THR A 81 7.38 13.75 -7.43
C THR A 81 7.88 14.48 -6.19
N GLU A 82 7.39 14.12 -5.00
CA GLU A 82 7.91 14.54 -3.70
C GLU A 82 9.07 13.66 -3.18
N GLY A 83 9.53 12.68 -3.96
CA GLY A 83 10.65 11.78 -3.58
C GLY A 83 10.28 10.75 -2.50
N ARG A 84 8.98 10.61 -2.16
CA ARG A 84 8.53 9.66 -1.12
C ARG A 84 8.73 8.22 -1.55
N TRP A 85 8.41 7.91 -2.81
CA TRP A 85 8.63 6.61 -3.38
C TRP A 85 10.13 6.27 -3.46
N ASP A 86 10.96 7.20 -3.90
CA ASP A 86 12.41 7.00 -3.97
C ASP A 86 13.03 6.69 -2.60
N SER A 87 12.49 7.29 -1.55
CA SER A 87 12.93 7.01 -0.18
C SER A 87 12.62 5.57 0.23
N ILE A 88 11.42 5.06 -0.10
CA ILE A 88 11.00 3.67 0.15
C ILE A 88 11.85 2.70 -0.69
N MET A 89 12.11 3.03 -1.97
CA MET A 89 12.89 2.20 -2.88
C MET A 89 14.34 1.97 -2.43
N LYS A 90 14.87 2.81 -1.53
CA LYS A 90 16.19 2.61 -0.91
C LYS A 90 16.19 1.48 0.12
N THR A 91 15.04 1.16 0.72
CA THR A 91 14.89 0.22 1.82
C THR A 91 14.22 -1.09 1.43
N ILE A 92 13.44 -1.10 0.36
CA ILE A 92 12.76 -2.32 -0.14
C ILE A 92 13.76 -3.43 -0.47
N LYS A 93 13.46 -4.63 0.01
CA LYS A 93 14.23 -5.86 -0.21
C LYS A 93 13.35 -6.94 -0.85
N LYS A 94 14.01 -7.97 -1.37
CA LYS A 94 13.34 -9.18 -1.86
C LYS A 94 12.52 -9.82 -0.73
N GLY A 95 11.26 -10.13 -1.02
CA GLY A 95 10.33 -10.74 -0.08
C GLY A 95 9.48 -9.74 0.71
N ASP A 96 9.75 -8.43 0.59
CA ASP A 96 8.88 -7.39 1.14
C ASP A 96 7.58 -7.26 0.34
N TYR A 97 6.59 -6.59 0.92
CA TYR A 97 5.29 -6.34 0.30
C TYR A 97 5.06 -4.84 0.14
N VAL A 98 4.42 -4.44 -0.95
CA VAL A 98 3.99 -3.05 -1.16
C VAL A 98 2.48 -3.03 -1.40
N LEU A 99 1.73 -2.54 -0.43
CA LEU A 99 0.28 -2.36 -0.48
C LEU A 99 -0.01 -0.91 -0.87
N MET A 100 -0.64 -0.68 -2.02
CA MET A 100 -0.79 0.65 -2.59
C MET A 100 -2.22 1.01 -2.94
N GLN A 101 -2.70 2.17 -2.47
CA GLN A 101 -4.01 2.73 -2.79
C GLN A 101 -3.92 4.21 -3.11
N PHE A 102 -4.26 4.59 -4.35
CA PHE A 102 -4.40 5.97 -4.80
C PHE A 102 -5.67 6.12 -5.65
N GLY A 103 -6.12 7.36 -5.84
CA GLY A 103 -7.29 7.69 -6.67
C GLY A 103 -8.00 8.95 -6.21
N HIS A 104 -8.23 9.13 -4.89
CA HIS A 104 -9.02 10.26 -4.36
C HIS A 104 -8.49 11.65 -4.70
N ASN A 105 -7.19 11.76 -4.97
CA ASN A 105 -6.52 13.02 -5.30
C ASN A 105 -6.10 13.13 -6.77
N ASP A 106 -6.22 12.05 -7.52
CA ASP A 106 -5.75 11.92 -8.90
C ASP A 106 -6.67 12.64 -9.90
N GLY A 107 -7.95 12.81 -9.55
CA GLY A 107 -8.94 13.52 -10.37
C GLY A 107 -8.85 15.04 -10.36
N GLY A 108 -7.91 15.64 -9.62
CA GLY A 108 -7.71 17.07 -9.57
C GLY A 108 -7.11 17.63 -10.85
N GLU A 109 -7.02 18.97 -10.93
CA GLU A 109 -6.34 19.64 -12.03
C GLU A 109 -4.83 19.36 -12.01
N LEU A 110 -4.22 19.33 -13.21
CA LEU A 110 -2.80 19.02 -13.35
C LEU A 110 -1.88 20.11 -12.80
N ALA A 111 -2.29 21.37 -12.92
CA ALA A 111 -1.45 22.55 -12.67
C ALA A 111 -2.21 23.65 -11.89
N ASP A 112 -3.12 23.28 -10.98
CA ASP A 112 -3.78 24.28 -10.14
C ASP A 112 -2.79 24.93 -9.15
N THR A 113 -3.09 26.16 -8.73
CA THR A 113 -2.24 26.94 -7.85
C THR A 113 -2.30 26.53 -6.37
N LEU A 114 -3.25 25.66 -6.00
CA LEU A 114 -3.45 25.23 -4.64
C LEU A 114 -2.77 23.88 -4.36
N ARG A 115 -2.82 22.95 -5.31
CA ARG A 115 -2.40 21.56 -5.06
C ARG A 115 -1.63 20.92 -6.21
N ALA A 116 -1.93 21.26 -7.48
CA ALA A 116 -1.28 20.74 -8.69
C ALA A 116 -1.01 19.23 -8.65
N ARG A 117 -2.01 18.44 -8.24
CA ARG A 117 -1.84 17.01 -7.90
C ARG A 117 -2.50 16.02 -8.84
N GLY A 118 -3.33 16.52 -9.79
CA GLY A 118 -4.05 15.66 -10.73
C GLY A 118 -3.13 14.81 -11.61
N THR A 119 -3.69 13.74 -12.14
CA THR A 119 -3.10 12.90 -13.18
C THR A 119 -3.98 12.97 -14.43
N ILE A 120 -3.46 12.59 -15.59
CA ILE A 120 -4.30 12.35 -16.76
C ILE A 120 -5.17 11.13 -16.45
N LYS A 121 -6.47 11.22 -16.78
CA LYS A 121 -7.42 10.12 -16.60
C LYS A 121 -7.06 8.96 -17.52
N GLY A 122 -7.23 7.73 -17.05
CA GLY A 122 -6.99 6.53 -17.83
C GLY A 122 -5.77 5.73 -17.41
N ILE A 123 -5.49 4.71 -18.21
CA ILE A 123 -4.44 3.71 -17.94
C ILE A 123 -3.40 3.60 -19.06
N GLY A 124 -3.46 4.47 -20.07
CA GLY A 124 -2.49 4.51 -21.17
C GLY A 124 -1.15 5.13 -20.77
N ASN A 125 -0.41 5.58 -21.77
CA ASN A 125 0.89 6.24 -21.61
C ASN A 125 0.86 7.72 -22.03
N GLU A 126 -0.35 8.27 -22.19
CA GLU A 126 -0.54 9.66 -22.54
C GLU A 126 0.15 10.56 -21.52
N SER A 127 0.73 11.63 -22.03
CA SER A 127 1.46 12.59 -21.22
C SER A 127 1.16 14.03 -21.63
N LYS A 128 1.39 14.97 -20.75
CA LYS A 128 1.25 16.39 -20.97
C LYS A 128 2.32 17.15 -20.19
N ASP A 129 3.04 18.02 -20.88
CA ASP A 129 3.97 18.95 -20.24
C ASP A 129 3.18 20.13 -19.64
N ILE A 130 3.52 20.44 -18.40
CA ILE A 130 2.93 21.54 -17.64
C ILE A 130 4.03 22.32 -16.89
N TYR A 131 3.74 23.57 -16.56
CA TYR A 131 4.43 24.25 -15.47
C TYR A 131 3.70 23.95 -14.16
N ASN A 132 4.38 23.35 -13.19
CA ASN A 132 3.82 23.09 -11.87
C ASN A 132 4.00 24.32 -10.98
N PRO A 133 2.94 25.08 -10.64
CA PRO A 133 3.06 26.32 -9.90
C PRO A 133 3.45 26.13 -8.43
N ILE A 134 3.19 24.97 -7.87
CA ILE A 134 3.54 24.65 -6.47
C ILE A 134 5.02 24.34 -6.35
N ARG A 135 5.55 23.49 -7.24
CA ARG A 135 6.97 23.08 -7.26
C ARG A 135 7.85 24.06 -8.03
N LYS A 136 7.25 24.99 -8.80
CA LYS A 136 7.94 25.97 -9.68
C LYS A 136 8.88 25.31 -10.68
N VAL A 137 8.45 24.23 -11.32
CA VAL A 137 9.21 23.46 -12.30
C VAL A 137 8.36 23.06 -13.49
N ASN A 138 8.98 22.88 -14.66
CA ASN A 138 8.36 22.16 -15.77
C ASN A 138 8.32 20.68 -15.44
N GLU A 139 7.20 20.02 -15.73
CA GLU A 139 6.94 18.65 -15.35
C GLU A 139 6.10 17.97 -16.42
N THR A 140 6.45 16.74 -16.80
CA THR A 140 5.62 15.90 -17.65
C THR A 140 4.69 15.08 -16.77
N VAL A 141 3.40 15.26 -16.94
CA VAL A 141 2.34 14.52 -16.22
C VAL A 141 1.82 13.40 -17.09
N TYR A 142 1.68 12.23 -16.50
CA TYR A 142 1.18 11.01 -17.14
C TYR A 142 -0.19 10.60 -16.61
N THR A 143 -0.71 9.49 -17.14
CA THR A 143 -1.97 8.91 -16.67
C THR A 143 -1.82 8.31 -15.26
N TYR A 144 -2.97 8.16 -14.56
CA TYR A 144 -3.04 7.38 -13.32
C TYR A 144 -2.41 5.98 -13.47
N GLY A 145 -2.76 5.29 -14.56
CA GLY A 145 -2.24 3.94 -14.80
C GLY A 145 -0.74 3.89 -15.02
N TYR A 146 -0.14 4.91 -15.64
CA TYR A 146 1.31 5.01 -15.77
C TYR A 146 1.99 5.02 -14.40
N TYR A 147 1.52 5.87 -13.48
CA TYR A 147 2.11 5.95 -12.15
C TYR A 147 1.92 4.67 -11.34
N MET A 148 0.74 4.07 -11.41
CA MET A 148 0.46 2.81 -10.71
C MET A 148 1.31 1.65 -11.26
N ARG A 149 1.51 1.57 -12.59
CA ARG A 149 2.44 0.59 -13.20
C ARG A 149 3.88 0.83 -12.74
N LYS A 150 4.30 2.08 -12.66
CA LYS A 150 5.66 2.42 -12.19
C LYS A 150 5.90 1.86 -10.78
N TYR A 151 5.00 2.09 -9.83
CA TYR A 151 5.10 1.52 -8.48
C TYR A 151 5.21 -0.01 -8.52
N ALA A 152 4.29 -0.67 -9.20
CA ALA A 152 4.23 -2.12 -9.25
C ALA A 152 5.49 -2.74 -9.88
N ASN A 153 5.95 -2.19 -11.00
CA ASN A 153 7.11 -2.71 -11.73
C ASN A 153 8.42 -2.47 -10.96
N GLU A 154 8.59 -1.31 -10.36
CA GLU A 154 9.80 -0.99 -9.57
C GLU A 154 9.88 -1.82 -8.28
N ALA A 155 8.74 -2.04 -7.59
CA ALA A 155 8.70 -2.96 -6.46
C ALA A 155 9.11 -4.38 -6.88
N LYS A 156 8.56 -4.89 -8.00
CA LYS A 156 8.92 -6.21 -8.54
C LYS A 156 10.39 -6.29 -8.93
N ALA A 157 10.95 -5.23 -9.50
CA ALA A 157 12.38 -5.19 -9.87
C ALA A 157 13.30 -5.32 -8.64
N LYS A 158 12.83 -4.92 -7.46
CA LYS A 158 13.51 -5.15 -6.17
C LYS A 158 13.22 -6.53 -5.57
N GLY A 159 12.39 -7.34 -6.21
CA GLY A 159 11.94 -8.63 -5.69
C GLY A 159 10.86 -8.53 -4.60
N ALA A 160 10.25 -7.36 -4.44
CA ALA A 160 9.10 -7.17 -3.56
C ALA A 160 7.79 -7.56 -4.26
N ILE A 161 6.75 -7.75 -3.50
CA ILE A 161 5.45 -8.25 -3.93
C ILE A 161 4.46 -7.08 -3.92
N PRO A 162 4.11 -6.50 -5.10
CA PRO A 162 3.13 -5.41 -5.18
C PRO A 162 1.70 -5.93 -5.07
N ILE A 163 0.89 -5.22 -4.28
CA ILE A 163 -0.54 -5.46 -4.08
C ILE A 163 -1.25 -4.13 -4.32
N ILE A 164 -2.03 -4.05 -5.38
CA ILE A 164 -2.84 -2.88 -5.69
C ILE A 164 -4.19 -3.04 -5.01
N VAL A 165 -4.62 -1.98 -4.33
CA VAL A 165 -5.90 -1.90 -3.62
C VAL A 165 -6.74 -0.82 -4.28
N SER A 166 -7.97 -1.13 -4.70
CA SER A 166 -8.89 -0.12 -5.20
C SER A 166 -9.27 0.89 -4.11
N PRO A 167 -9.47 2.19 -4.43
CA PRO A 167 -9.83 3.21 -3.44
C PRO A 167 -11.12 2.85 -2.69
N ILE A 168 -11.19 3.15 -1.39
CA ILE A 168 -12.46 3.07 -0.67
C ILE A 168 -13.50 3.99 -1.34
N PRO A 169 -14.79 3.64 -1.36
CA PRO A 169 -15.81 4.51 -1.92
C PRO A 169 -16.02 5.75 -1.02
N ARG A 170 -16.51 6.83 -1.63
CA ARG A 170 -17.04 7.96 -0.89
C ARG A 170 -18.42 7.61 -0.34
N ASN A 171 -18.83 8.26 0.74
CA ASN A 171 -20.20 8.16 1.26
C ASN A 171 -21.17 8.95 0.37
N THR A 172 -21.47 8.43 -0.81
CA THR A 172 -22.32 9.06 -1.84
C THR A 172 -23.42 8.10 -2.29
N PHE A 173 -24.34 7.80 -1.38
CA PHE A 173 -25.53 7.01 -1.72
C PHE A 173 -26.42 7.76 -2.70
N ASN A 174 -26.89 7.09 -3.74
CA ASN A 174 -27.92 7.60 -4.64
C ASN A 174 -29.32 7.35 -4.05
N GLU A 175 -30.36 7.85 -4.73
CA GLU A 175 -31.77 7.73 -4.30
C GLU A 175 -32.23 6.26 -4.11
N LYS A 176 -31.56 5.31 -4.74
CA LYS A 176 -31.85 3.87 -4.62
C LYS A 176 -31.09 3.21 -3.47
N GLY A 177 -30.37 3.98 -2.65
CA GLY A 177 -29.57 3.45 -1.56
C GLY A 177 -28.33 2.67 -2.03
N LYS A 178 -27.82 3.01 -3.21
CA LYS A 178 -26.63 2.41 -3.82
C LYS A 178 -25.47 3.37 -3.92
N ILE A 179 -24.25 2.86 -3.87
CA ILE A 179 -23.02 3.60 -4.10
C ILE A 179 -22.44 3.14 -5.45
N GLU A 180 -22.08 4.09 -6.31
CA GLU A 180 -21.46 3.77 -7.59
C GLU A 180 -19.97 3.46 -7.42
N LYS A 181 -19.47 2.50 -8.23
CA LYS A 181 -18.05 2.19 -8.27
C LYS A 181 -17.23 3.37 -8.76
N ASP A 182 -16.10 3.59 -8.10
CA ASP A 182 -15.14 4.60 -8.51
C ASP A 182 -14.37 4.12 -9.75
N GLN A 183 -14.26 5.01 -10.76
CA GLN A 183 -13.51 4.72 -11.98
C GLN A 183 -12.03 4.40 -11.71
N TYR A 184 -11.43 5.00 -10.68
CA TYR A 184 -10.06 4.67 -10.27
C TYR A 184 -9.94 3.25 -9.72
N GLY A 185 -11.00 2.69 -9.14
CA GLY A 185 -11.05 1.29 -8.75
C GLY A 185 -10.98 0.35 -9.95
N ILE A 186 -11.70 0.66 -11.03
CA ILE A 186 -11.66 -0.09 -12.29
C ILE A 186 -10.26 0.00 -12.92
N TRP A 187 -9.68 1.19 -12.98
CA TRP A 187 -8.32 1.38 -13.50
C TRP A 187 -7.25 0.68 -12.65
N ALA A 188 -7.40 0.67 -11.34
CA ALA A 188 -6.51 -0.06 -10.45
C ALA A 188 -6.50 -1.56 -10.75
N GLN A 189 -7.68 -2.15 -11.01
CA GLN A 189 -7.81 -3.56 -11.39
C GLN A 189 -7.11 -3.85 -12.72
N GLU A 190 -7.33 -3.00 -13.73
CA GLU A 190 -6.69 -3.17 -15.03
C GLU A 190 -5.16 -3.05 -14.94
N VAL A 191 -4.63 -2.11 -14.15
CA VAL A 191 -3.19 -1.99 -13.91
C VAL A 191 -2.65 -3.23 -13.20
N ALA A 192 -3.36 -3.79 -12.24
CA ALA A 192 -2.95 -5.03 -11.58
C ALA A 192 -2.83 -6.17 -12.59
N LYS A 193 -3.80 -6.32 -13.52
CA LYS A 193 -3.73 -7.29 -14.62
C LYS A 193 -2.52 -7.05 -15.54
N GLN A 194 -2.30 -5.80 -15.97
CA GLN A 194 -1.18 -5.42 -16.86
C GLN A 194 0.18 -5.73 -16.25
N THR A 195 0.33 -5.52 -14.93
CA THR A 195 1.60 -5.68 -14.22
C THR A 195 1.79 -7.07 -13.61
N GLY A 196 0.73 -7.88 -13.52
CA GLY A 196 0.74 -9.12 -12.74
C GLY A 196 0.94 -8.88 -11.24
N ALA A 197 0.52 -7.70 -10.74
CA ALA A 197 0.42 -7.43 -9.31
C ALA A 197 -0.81 -8.12 -8.72
N TYR A 198 -0.79 -8.40 -7.43
CA TYR A 198 -2.00 -8.82 -6.74
C TYR A 198 -3.00 -7.67 -6.69
N PHE A 199 -4.30 -8.01 -6.60
CA PHE A 199 -5.37 -7.01 -6.55
C PHE A 199 -6.35 -7.31 -5.41
N ILE A 200 -6.70 -6.26 -4.66
CA ILE A 200 -7.78 -6.29 -3.67
C ILE A 200 -8.84 -5.27 -4.11
N ASP A 201 -10.02 -5.75 -4.50
CA ASP A 201 -11.17 -4.89 -4.80
C ASP A 201 -11.84 -4.38 -3.51
N LEU A 202 -11.10 -3.51 -2.81
CA LEU A 202 -11.59 -2.90 -1.58
C LEU A 202 -12.80 -2.00 -1.85
N ASN A 203 -12.85 -1.35 -3.01
CA ASN A 203 -13.98 -0.50 -3.42
C ASN A 203 -15.30 -1.30 -3.36
N GLU A 204 -15.35 -2.44 -4.06
CA GLU A 204 -16.52 -3.31 -4.04
C GLU A 204 -16.83 -3.85 -2.66
N MET A 205 -15.82 -4.35 -1.94
CA MET A 205 -16.02 -4.93 -0.62
C MET A 205 -16.59 -3.91 0.39
N VAL A 206 -16.18 -2.64 0.28
CA VAL A 206 -16.70 -1.56 1.13
C VAL A 206 -18.09 -1.12 0.66
N ILE A 207 -18.34 -1.02 -0.65
CA ILE A 207 -19.68 -0.73 -1.21
C ILE A 207 -20.70 -1.75 -0.70
N GLU A 208 -20.43 -3.04 -0.90
CA GLU A 208 -21.31 -4.12 -0.41
C GLU A 208 -21.59 -3.98 1.09
N LYS A 209 -20.54 -3.69 1.88
CA LYS A 209 -20.68 -3.54 3.32
C LYS A 209 -21.49 -2.32 3.71
N TYR A 210 -21.27 -1.18 3.07
CA TYR A 210 -22.00 0.05 3.33
C TYR A 210 -23.47 -0.05 2.93
N GLU A 211 -23.76 -0.65 1.78
CA GLU A 211 -25.14 -0.89 1.33
C GLU A 211 -25.90 -1.82 2.29
N GLN A 212 -25.26 -2.88 2.79
CA GLN A 212 -25.84 -3.75 3.82
C GLN A 212 -26.14 -3.04 5.14
N MET A 213 -25.31 -2.06 5.50
CA MET A 213 -25.46 -1.29 6.74
C MET A 213 -26.52 -0.18 6.63
N GLY A 214 -26.73 0.31 5.42
CA GLY A 214 -27.64 1.43 5.13
C GLY A 214 -27.03 2.81 5.38
N GLN A 215 -27.51 3.79 4.65
CA GLN A 215 -26.98 5.14 4.58
C GLN A 215 -26.84 5.83 5.95
N GLU A 216 -27.86 5.72 6.80
CA GLU A 216 -27.87 6.37 8.12
C GLU A 216 -26.74 5.87 9.02
N LYS A 217 -26.50 4.57 9.03
CA LYS A 217 -25.41 4.00 9.83
C LYS A 217 -24.03 4.39 9.28
N VAL A 218 -23.88 4.37 7.95
CA VAL A 218 -22.63 4.71 7.27
C VAL A 218 -22.29 6.19 7.46
N LYS A 219 -23.28 7.09 7.47
CA LYS A 219 -23.11 8.51 7.76
C LYS A 219 -22.33 8.76 9.06
N GLY A 220 -22.53 7.91 10.07
CA GLY A 220 -21.81 7.98 11.34
C GLY A 220 -20.30 7.74 11.23
N TYR A 221 -19.82 7.15 10.13
CA TYR A 221 -18.38 6.98 9.89
C TYR A 221 -17.70 8.19 9.26
N PHE A 222 -18.46 9.17 8.77
CA PHE A 222 -17.97 10.33 8.02
C PHE A 222 -18.30 11.64 8.76
N PRO A 223 -17.54 12.01 9.80
CA PRO A 223 -17.92 13.13 10.68
C PRO A 223 -17.75 14.51 10.07
N LYS A 224 -16.93 14.66 9.00
CA LYS A 224 -16.61 15.99 8.44
C LYS A 224 -16.93 16.13 6.96
N ASP A 225 -16.76 15.08 6.19
CA ASP A 225 -16.98 15.07 4.74
C ASP A 225 -17.39 13.66 4.27
N HIS A 226 -17.59 13.49 2.98
CA HIS A 226 -18.00 12.20 2.39
C HIS A 226 -16.83 11.27 2.03
N THR A 227 -15.58 11.62 2.39
CA THR A 227 -14.37 10.90 1.94
C THR A 227 -13.59 10.27 3.11
N HIS A 228 -13.45 11.04 4.20
CA HIS A 228 -12.59 10.68 5.31
C HIS A 228 -13.38 10.04 6.46
N THR A 229 -12.97 8.86 6.84
CA THR A 229 -13.64 8.11 7.92
C THR A 229 -13.09 8.50 9.31
N ASN A 230 -13.94 8.33 10.32
CA ASN A 230 -13.50 8.27 11.72
C ASN A 230 -12.80 6.94 12.02
N GLU A 231 -12.42 6.73 13.27
CA GLU A 231 -11.72 5.52 13.73
C GLU A 231 -12.50 4.24 13.40
N ALA A 232 -13.78 4.18 13.73
CA ALA A 232 -14.61 3.00 13.50
C ALA A 232 -14.74 2.64 12.00
N GLY A 233 -14.90 3.65 11.13
CA GLY A 233 -14.90 3.43 9.68
C GLY A 233 -13.54 2.98 9.14
N ALA A 234 -12.44 3.53 9.67
CA ALA A 234 -11.10 3.13 9.28
C ALA A 234 -10.76 1.70 9.74
N ILE A 235 -11.20 1.29 10.94
CA ILE A 235 -11.06 -0.09 11.43
C ILE A 235 -11.86 -1.06 10.55
N LEU A 236 -13.10 -0.73 10.18
CA LEU A 236 -13.90 -1.53 9.25
C LEU A 236 -13.17 -1.72 7.91
N ASN A 237 -12.61 -0.64 7.36
CA ASN A 237 -11.87 -0.71 6.10
C ASN A 237 -10.60 -1.57 6.24
N ALA A 238 -9.87 -1.49 7.35
CA ALA A 238 -8.71 -2.34 7.63
C ALA A 238 -9.08 -3.83 7.74
N GLU A 239 -10.23 -4.13 8.36
CA GLU A 239 -10.78 -5.49 8.40
C GLU A 239 -11.06 -6.01 6.98
N LEU A 240 -11.69 -5.19 6.13
CA LEU A 240 -11.99 -5.56 4.74
C LEU A 240 -10.71 -5.74 3.90
N VAL A 241 -9.69 -4.89 4.08
CA VAL A 241 -8.36 -5.11 3.47
C VAL A 241 -7.80 -6.47 3.89
N THR A 242 -7.88 -6.81 5.18
CA THR A 242 -7.40 -8.10 5.69
C THR A 242 -8.16 -9.27 5.09
N LYS A 243 -9.49 -9.15 4.95
CA LYS A 243 -10.31 -10.15 4.24
C LYS A 243 -9.90 -10.27 2.76
N GLY A 244 -9.55 -9.16 2.13
CA GLY A 244 -8.98 -9.14 0.79
C GLY A 244 -7.66 -9.89 0.71
N ILE A 245 -6.73 -9.64 1.64
CA ILE A 245 -5.44 -10.36 1.72
C ILE A 245 -5.66 -11.87 1.85
N LYS A 246 -6.61 -12.32 2.69
CA LYS A 246 -6.95 -13.75 2.84
C LYS A 246 -7.39 -14.42 1.54
N LYS A 247 -8.05 -13.67 0.65
CA LYS A 247 -8.56 -14.18 -0.63
C LYS A 247 -7.50 -14.23 -1.74
N LEU A 248 -6.33 -13.60 -1.56
CA LEU A 248 -5.26 -13.60 -2.57
C LEU A 248 -4.70 -15.01 -2.76
N LYS A 249 -4.84 -15.55 -3.96
CA LYS A 249 -4.26 -16.84 -4.32
C LYS A 249 -2.74 -16.71 -4.45
N ASN A 250 -2.00 -17.65 -3.86
CA ASN A 250 -0.53 -17.72 -3.94
C ASN A 250 0.21 -16.47 -3.39
N CYS A 251 -0.44 -15.66 -2.55
CA CYS A 251 0.19 -14.54 -1.84
C CYS A 251 0.46 -14.94 -0.40
N GLU A 252 1.73 -15.00 -0.02
CA GLU A 252 2.12 -15.44 1.32
C GLU A 252 1.82 -14.41 2.41
N LEU A 253 1.47 -13.17 2.07
CA LEU A 253 1.08 -12.15 3.05
C LEU A 253 -0.05 -12.63 3.98
N LYS A 254 -0.93 -13.50 3.50
CA LYS A 254 -2.00 -14.12 4.30
C LYS A 254 -1.48 -14.92 5.51
N ASN A 255 -0.24 -15.44 5.46
CA ASN A 255 0.36 -16.23 6.54
C ASN A 255 0.75 -15.38 7.76
N TYR A 256 0.71 -14.07 7.62
CA TYR A 256 0.97 -13.09 8.70
C TYR A 256 -0.31 -12.59 9.37
N ILE A 257 -1.49 -13.07 8.97
CA ILE A 257 -2.75 -12.71 9.61
C ILE A 257 -2.86 -13.47 10.95
N LYS A 258 -3.33 -12.74 11.98
CA LYS A 258 -3.59 -13.30 13.33
C LYS A 258 -4.74 -14.30 13.30
#